data_c98de611356fe635f1c20f44cdfc3599
#
_entry.id   c98de611356fe635f1c20f44cdfc3599
#
_cell.length_a   1.000
_cell.length_b   1.000
_cell.length_c   1.000
_cell.angle_alpha   90.00
_cell.angle_beta   90.00
_cell.angle_gamma   90.00
#
_symmetry.space_group_name_H-M   'P 1'
#
loop_
_entity.id
_entity.type
_entity.pdbx_description
1 polymer ?
#
loop_
_entity_poly.entity_id
_entity_poly.type
_entity_poly.pdbx_seq_one_letter_code
_entity_poly.pdbx_strand_id
1 'polypeptide(L)'
;MKNELIIFAAAIALLAGCSKEEGAPAAERPCIRLSTGVEAATRATDVAFEEGDNFGLIVLSRTSETAPSLDGARYLNNGLCTQTAEGVEMPTVKYPEKSADFYAYYPYREEFTAGSSFTFTVQSDQSAGRNYTNSDLMSAVRQNVAPTADAVELTFSHRLTRLDIELMPGEGFAAADELKGATVTAKNVKSSCLFNLSDGSVSEAGTPADLTPRGNGAKVTGEAIEPMQLIVVPQTLAAGEILFEIALGDETFFY
;
A
#
# COMPACT_ATOMS: atom_id res chain seq x y z
N MET A 1 2.95 -16.14 99.85
CA MET A 1 2.81 -16.42 98.45
C MET A 1 2.85 -15.07 97.69
N LYS A 2 4.03 -14.70 97.28
CA LYS A 2 4.26 -13.38 96.59
C LYS A 2 4.67 -13.69 95.18
N ASN A 3 3.88 -13.20 94.16
CA ASN A 3 4.21 -13.27 92.81
C ASN A 3 5.09 -12.07 92.48
N GLU A 4 6.27 -12.32 92.00
CA GLU A 4 7.13 -11.27 91.41
C GLU A 4 6.92 -11.22 89.92
N LEU A 5 6.56 -10.03 89.45
CA LEU A 5 6.37 -9.72 88.04
C LEU A 5 7.69 -9.21 87.47
N ILE A 6 8.30 -9.98 86.57
CA ILE A 6 9.53 -9.56 85.85
C ILE A 6 9.09 -8.87 84.56
N ILE A 7 9.38 -7.57 84.45
CA ILE A 7 9.18 -6.78 83.26
C ILE A 7 10.43 -6.86 82.37
N PHE A 8 10.33 -7.53 81.25
CA PHE A 8 11.38 -7.48 80.21
C PHE A 8 11.13 -6.27 79.27
N ALA A 9 12.03 -5.29 79.33
CA ALA A 9 12.07 -4.18 78.36
C ALA A 9 12.78 -4.64 77.10
N ALA A 10 12.04 -4.88 76.04
CA ALA A 10 12.59 -5.14 74.72
C ALA A 10 12.91 -3.81 74.03
N ALA A 11 14.18 -3.53 73.84
CA ALA A 11 14.66 -2.42 73.01
C ALA A 11 14.44 -2.75 71.53
N ILE A 12 13.49 -2.07 70.91
CA ILE A 12 13.29 -2.16 69.43
C ILE A 12 14.31 -1.22 68.74
N ALA A 13 15.35 -1.81 68.16
CA ALA A 13 16.26 -1.09 67.26
C ALA A 13 15.56 -0.87 65.89
N LEU A 14 15.19 0.36 65.60
CA LEU A 14 14.74 0.78 64.27
C LEU A 14 15.92 0.76 63.30
N LEU A 15 16.10 -0.32 62.56
CA LEU A 15 16.92 -0.36 61.36
C LEU A 15 16.16 0.36 60.25
N ALA A 16 16.49 1.61 60.00
CA ALA A 16 16.12 2.29 58.77
C ALA A 16 16.85 1.64 57.57
N GLY A 17 16.29 0.56 57.04
CA GLY A 17 16.69 -0.01 55.76
C GLY A 17 16.22 0.91 54.68
N CYS A 18 17.15 1.66 54.04
CA CYS A 18 16.93 2.22 52.70
C CYS A 18 16.72 1.03 51.77
N SER A 19 15.49 0.64 51.51
CA SER A 19 15.15 -0.17 50.37
C SER A 19 15.31 0.76 49.16
N LYS A 20 16.42 0.61 48.42
CA LYS A 20 16.43 0.99 47.00
C LYS A 20 15.26 0.23 46.39
N GLU A 21 14.22 0.93 46.00
CA GLU A 21 13.28 0.41 45.02
C GLU A 21 14.09 0.14 43.74
N GLU A 22 14.49 -1.11 43.54
CA GLU A 22 14.86 -1.58 42.24
C GLU A 22 13.60 -1.41 41.41
N GLY A 23 13.59 -0.39 40.53
CA GLY A 23 12.47 -0.14 39.63
C GLY A 23 12.15 -1.44 38.92
N ALA A 24 10.90 -1.83 38.93
CA ALA A 24 10.42 -2.98 38.17
C ALA A 24 10.99 -2.87 36.72
N PRO A 25 11.50 -3.99 36.18
CA PRO A 25 12.03 -3.94 34.80
C PRO A 25 10.96 -3.33 33.89
N ALA A 26 11.33 -2.28 33.15
CA ALA A 26 10.41 -1.63 32.24
C ALA A 26 9.79 -2.71 31.34
N ALA A 27 8.47 -2.79 31.30
CA ALA A 27 7.75 -3.80 30.51
C ALA A 27 8.30 -3.76 29.07
N GLU A 28 8.71 -4.93 28.58
CA GLU A 28 9.30 -5.03 27.25
C GLU A 28 8.25 -4.63 26.20
N ARG A 29 8.60 -3.64 25.37
CA ARG A 29 7.69 -3.16 24.31
C ARG A 29 7.47 -4.25 23.28
N PRO A 30 6.22 -4.49 22.84
CA PRO A 30 5.93 -5.51 21.83
C PRO A 30 6.60 -5.18 20.51
N CYS A 31 6.85 -6.21 19.69
CA CYS A 31 7.21 -6.03 18.29
C CYS A 31 5.99 -5.63 17.48
N ILE A 32 6.21 -4.76 16.48
CA ILE A 32 5.19 -4.39 15.51
C ILE A 32 4.85 -5.62 14.67
N ARG A 33 3.55 -5.85 14.48
CA ARG A 33 2.99 -6.83 13.57
C ARG A 33 2.00 -6.13 12.66
N LEU A 34 1.86 -6.60 11.42
CA LEU A 34 0.94 -6.04 10.44
C LEU A 34 -0.03 -7.09 9.93
N SER A 35 -1.22 -6.63 9.56
CA SER A 35 -2.12 -7.29 8.64
C SER A 35 -2.49 -6.32 7.54
N THR A 36 -2.77 -6.82 6.34
CA THR A 36 -3.13 -6.02 5.18
C THR A 36 -4.55 -6.29 4.75
N GLY A 37 -5.23 -5.25 4.28
CA GLY A 37 -6.47 -5.32 3.54
C GLY A 37 -6.40 -4.35 2.37
N VAL A 38 -7.20 -4.58 1.33
CA VAL A 38 -7.39 -3.65 0.22
C VAL A 38 -8.83 -3.18 0.26
N GLU A 39 -9.04 -1.87 0.16
CA GLU A 39 -10.38 -1.30 0.11
C GLU A 39 -11.09 -1.80 -1.14
N ALA A 40 -12.26 -2.41 -0.97
CA ALA A 40 -13.07 -2.87 -2.09
C ALA A 40 -13.53 -1.67 -2.92
N ALA A 41 -12.87 -1.44 -4.04
CA ALA A 41 -13.42 -0.55 -5.06
C ALA A 41 -14.72 -1.16 -5.58
N THR A 42 -15.75 -0.34 -5.82
CA THR A 42 -17.12 -0.75 -6.13
C THR A 42 -17.28 -1.67 -7.36
N ARG A 43 -16.19 -2.02 -8.05
CA ARG A 43 -16.15 -2.90 -9.25
C ARG A 43 -14.85 -3.68 -9.43
N ALA A 44 -14.05 -3.94 -8.39
CA ALA A 44 -12.75 -4.59 -8.57
C ALA A 44 -12.71 -5.99 -7.97
N THR A 45 -12.14 -6.94 -8.73
CA THR A 45 -11.80 -8.29 -8.28
C THR A 45 -10.46 -8.33 -7.52
N ASP A 46 -9.65 -7.26 -7.57
CA ASP A 46 -8.34 -7.18 -6.92
C ASP A 46 -8.51 -6.57 -5.52
N VAL A 47 -9.03 -7.39 -4.59
CA VAL A 47 -9.38 -6.97 -3.22
C VAL A 47 -8.38 -7.46 -2.16
N ALA A 48 -7.26 -8.04 -2.56
CA ALA A 48 -6.25 -8.56 -1.65
C ALA A 48 -4.86 -8.57 -2.30
N PHE A 49 -3.85 -8.49 -1.47
CA PHE A 49 -2.47 -8.74 -1.89
C PHE A 49 -2.27 -10.21 -2.24
N GLU A 50 -1.47 -10.46 -3.26
CA GLU A 50 -1.01 -11.81 -3.63
C GLU A 50 0.27 -12.18 -2.87
N GLU A 51 0.52 -13.47 -2.71
CA GLU A 51 1.77 -13.97 -2.15
C GLU A 51 2.97 -13.47 -2.99
N GLY A 52 3.95 -12.88 -2.30
CA GLY A 52 5.13 -12.26 -2.91
C GLY A 52 4.96 -10.79 -3.28
N ASP A 53 3.80 -10.18 -3.02
CA ASP A 53 3.65 -8.73 -3.13
C ASP A 53 4.50 -8.00 -2.10
N ASN A 54 5.23 -7.00 -2.57
CA ASN A 54 6.16 -6.21 -1.77
C ASN A 54 5.65 -4.77 -1.63
N PHE A 55 5.57 -4.29 -0.39
CA PHE A 55 5.19 -2.91 -0.10
C PHE A 55 6.19 -2.24 0.85
N GLY A 56 6.28 -0.91 0.79
CA GLY A 56 7.13 -0.11 1.65
C GLY A 56 6.40 0.31 2.92
N LEU A 57 7.09 0.21 4.07
CA LEU A 57 6.59 0.66 5.36
C LEU A 57 7.47 1.75 5.94
N ILE A 58 6.86 2.86 6.34
CA ILE A 58 7.48 3.91 7.13
C ILE A 58 6.76 3.98 8.46
N VAL A 59 7.52 3.98 9.54
CA VAL A 59 7.00 4.18 10.90
C VAL A 59 7.58 5.46 11.47
N LEU A 60 6.73 6.31 12.00
CA LEU A 60 7.12 7.52 12.72
C LEU A 60 6.82 7.36 14.21
N SER A 61 7.75 7.80 15.06
CA SER A 61 7.52 7.84 16.51
C SER A 61 6.73 9.09 16.86
N ARG A 62 5.57 8.92 17.46
CA ARG A 62 4.74 10.03 17.94
C ARG A 62 5.06 10.31 19.40
N THR A 63 5.65 11.47 19.67
CA THR A 63 6.03 11.90 21.02
C THR A 63 5.08 12.93 21.63
N SER A 64 4.19 13.51 20.81
CA SER A 64 3.19 14.52 21.20
C SER A 64 1.86 14.28 20.48
N GLU A 65 0.84 15.06 20.79
CA GLU A 65 -0.46 15.03 20.09
C GLU A 65 -0.35 15.44 18.60
N THR A 66 0.65 16.26 18.27
CA THR A 66 0.91 16.65 16.87
C THR A 66 1.49 15.47 16.11
N ALA A 67 0.94 15.19 14.92
CA ALA A 67 1.46 14.17 14.03
C ALA A 67 2.88 14.53 13.56
N PRO A 68 3.83 13.58 13.62
CA PRO A 68 5.16 13.79 13.07
C PRO A 68 5.11 13.90 11.53
N SER A 69 6.06 14.65 10.95
CA SER A 69 6.18 14.78 9.50
C SER A 69 6.96 13.62 8.88
N LEU A 70 6.50 13.14 7.71
CA LEU A 70 7.24 12.17 6.89
C LEU A 70 8.59 12.70 6.39
N ASP A 71 8.75 14.03 6.32
CA ASP A 71 10.01 14.68 5.94
C ASP A 71 11.01 14.73 7.11
N GLY A 72 10.57 14.38 8.31
CA GLY A 72 11.40 14.32 9.52
C GLY A 72 12.08 12.98 9.73
N ALA A 73 12.54 12.76 10.97
CA ALA A 73 13.18 11.50 11.36
C ALA A 73 12.17 10.34 11.36
N ARG A 74 12.51 9.27 10.67
CA ARG A 74 11.71 8.05 10.60
C ARG A 74 12.22 7.03 11.60
N TYR A 75 11.31 6.41 12.34
CA TYR A 75 11.62 5.33 13.29
C TYR A 75 11.95 4.02 12.55
N LEU A 76 11.14 3.67 11.54
CA LEU A 76 11.48 2.71 10.49
C LEU A 76 11.46 3.44 9.15
N ASN A 77 12.57 3.40 8.43
CA ASN A 77 12.68 4.07 7.14
C ASN A 77 12.57 3.06 6.01
N ASN A 78 11.46 3.12 5.28
CA ASN A 78 11.22 2.34 4.08
C ASN A 78 11.50 0.82 4.23
N GLY A 79 10.97 0.23 5.31
CA GLY A 79 11.09 -1.21 5.54
C GLY A 79 10.38 -2.00 4.45
N LEU A 80 11.09 -2.95 3.84
CA LEU A 80 10.48 -3.89 2.91
C LEU A 80 9.55 -4.83 3.68
N CYS A 81 8.29 -4.87 3.27
CA CYS A 81 7.30 -5.83 3.76
C CYS A 81 6.84 -6.71 2.59
N THR A 82 6.69 -8.01 2.85
CA THR A 82 6.27 -8.99 1.86
C THR A 82 5.01 -9.69 2.32
N GLN A 83 3.99 -9.77 1.47
CA GLN A 83 2.82 -10.59 1.73
C GLN A 83 3.18 -12.05 1.54
N THR A 84 2.88 -12.88 2.53
CA THR A 84 3.07 -14.34 2.48
C THR A 84 1.75 -15.05 2.78
N ALA A 85 1.73 -16.38 2.63
CA ALA A 85 0.56 -17.19 2.98
C ALA A 85 0.23 -17.12 4.49
N GLU A 86 1.24 -16.90 5.35
CA GLU A 86 1.08 -16.80 6.80
C GLU A 86 0.80 -15.37 7.29
N GLY A 87 0.84 -14.36 6.41
CA GLY A 87 0.65 -12.95 6.74
C GLY A 87 1.76 -12.06 6.19
N VAL A 88 2.12 -11.00 6.91
CA VAL A 88 3.12 -10.03 6.47
C VAL A 88 4.47 -10.33 7.11
N GLU A 89 5.48 -10.63 6.27
CA GLU A 89 6.88 -10.65 6.67
C GLU A 89 7.45 -9.22 6.60
N MET A 90 8.15 -8.79 7.67
CA MET A 90 8.69 -7.44 7.78
C MET A 90 9.94 -7.41 8.68
N PRO A 91 10.75 -6.35 8.65
CA PRO A 91 11.83 -6.17 9.60
C PRO A 91 11.32 -6.23 11.05
N THR A 92 12.05 -6.92 11.95
CA THR A 92 11.70 -6.97 13.36
C THR A 92 11.94 -5.61 14.01
N VAL A 93 10.87 -4.93 14.39
CA VAL A 93 10.90 -3.59 15.00
C VAL A 93 9.99 -3.57 16.23
N LYS A 94 10.51 -3.09 17.38
CA LYS A 94 9.69 -2.85 18.58
C LYS A 94 8.94 -1.52 18.43
N TYR A 95 7.82 -1.37 19.11
CA TYR A 95 7.14 -0.08 19.18
C TYR A 95 8.01 1.02 19.79
N PRO A 96 7.87 2.29 19.37
CA PRO A 96 8.42 3.43 20.12
C PRO A 96 7.79 3.51 21.52
N GLU A 97 8.27 4.44 22.38
CA GLU A 97 7.82 4.53 23.77
C GLU A 97 6.34 4.86 23.95
N LYS A 98 5.82 5.68 23.03
CA LYS A 98 4.41 6.10 23.09
C LYS A 98 3.64 5.45 21.95
N SER A 99 3.15 6.23 21.00
CA SER A 99 2.43 5.72 19.86
C SER A 99 3.24 5.85 18.57
N ALA A 100 2.79 5.20 17.53
CA ALA A 100 3.40 5.22 16.21
C ALA A 100 2.39 5.60 15.14
N ASP A 101 2.88 6.27 14.10
CA ASP A 101 2.16 6.49 12.85
C ASP A 101 2.77 5.59 11.77
N PHE A 102 1.91 4.88 11.06
CA PHE A 102 2.26 3.94 10.01
C PHE A 102 1.84 4.52 8.66
N TYR A 103 2.76 4.52 7.71
CA TYR A 103 2.53 4.89 6.32
C TYR A 103 3.06 3.78 5.45
N ALA A 104 2.21 3.24 4.59
CA ALA A 104 2.58 2.16 3.69
C ALA A 104 2.18 2.49 2.25
N TYR A 105 2.94 1.97 1.30
CA TYR A 105 2.68 2.17 -0.13
C TYR A 105 3.12 0.95 -0.93
N TYR A 106 2.43 0.69 -2.02
CA TYR A 106 2.68 -0.40 -2.97
C TYR A 106 2.72 0.15 -4.39
N PRO A 107 3.57 -0.38 -5.27
CA PRO A 107 4.62 -1.39 -5.03
C PRO A 107 5.84 -0.80 -4.30
N TYR A 108 6.63 -1.66 -3.65
CA TYR A 108 7.87 -1.26 -2.95
C TYR A 108 8.87 -0.58 -3.89
N ARG A 109 9.54 0.45 -3.39
CA ARG A 109 10.60 1.20 -4.08
C ARG A 109 11.78 1.39 -3.14
N GLU A 110 12.90 0.76 -3.46
CA GLU A 110 14.10 0.79 -2.62
C GLU A 110 14.63 2.21 -2.44
N GLU A 111 14.54 3.04 -3.47
CA GLU A 111 15.07 4.42 -3.49
C GLU A 111 14.25 5.42 -2.66
N PHE A 112 13.04 5.08 -2.17
CA PHE A 112 12.20 6.01 -1.41
C PHE A 112 12.62 6.09 0.06
N THR A 113 13.78 6.70 0.33
CA THR A 113 14.39 6.77 1.65
C THR A 113 14.18 8.11 2.37
N ALA A 114 13.60 9.11 1.72
CA ALA A 114 13.33 10.43 2.30
C ALA A 114 12.15 11.11 1.61
N GLY A 115 11.60 12.15 2.26
CA GLY A 115 10.49 12.96 1.73
C GLY A 115 9.12 12.30 1.88
N SER A 116 8.08 13.08 1.65
CA SER A 116 6.69 12.61 1.69
C SER A 116 6.15 12.23 0.32
N SER A 117 6.88 12.54 -0.77
CA SER A 117 6.40 12.37 -2.14
C SER A 117 7.46 11.74 -3.05
N PHE A 118 7.00 11.03 -4.07
CA PHE A 118 7.87 10.52 -5.13
C PHE A 118 7.12 10.47 -6.47
N THR A 119 7.88 10.48 -7.57
CA THR A 119 7.30 10.25 -8.90
C THR A 119 7.03 8.76 -9.09
N PHE A 120 5.79 8.42 -9.39
CA PHE A 120 5.38 7.07 -9.77
C PHE A 120 5.12 7.00 -11.27
N THR A 121 5.55 5.91 -11.91
CA THR A 121 5.36 5.69 -13.36
C THR A 121 4.73 4.33 -13.56
N VAL A 122 3.60 4.28 -14.28
CA VAL A 122 2.99 3.02 -14.73
C VAL A 122 3.82 2.38 -15.83
N GLN A 123 3.77 1.07 -15.93
CA GLN A 123 4.46 0.34 -17.00
C GLN A 123 3.78 0.61 -18.35
N SER A 124 4.57 0.86 -19.37
CA SER A 124 4.05 1.12 -20.74
C SER A 124 3.42 -0.12 -21.37
N ASP A 125 3.95 -1.30 -21.08
CA ASP A 125 3.37 -2.59 -21.47
C ASP A 125 2.87 -3.32 -20.23
N GLN A 126 1.57 -3.23 -19.97
CA GLN A 126 0.93 -3.90 -18.83
C GLN A 126 0.49 -5.34 -19.16
N SER A 127 0.70 -5.80 -20.41
CA SER A 127 0.41 -7.18 -20.82
C SER A 127 1.46 -8.17 -20.35
N ALA A 128 2.68 -7.71 -20.03
CA ALA A 128 3.83 -8.54 -19.70
C ALA A 128 4.01 -8.79 -18.21
N GLY A 129 4.16 -10.05 -17.81
CA GLY A 129 4.52 -10.47 -16.45
C GLY A 129 3.67 -9.81 -15.35
N ARG A 130 4.33 -9.15 -14.40
CA ARG A 130 3.68 -8.42 -13.29
C ARG A 130 3.51 -6.91 -13.56
N ASN A 131 3.68 -6.45 -14.80
CA ASN A 131 3.67 -5.02 -15.12
C ASN A 131 2.34 -4.34 -14.79
N TYR A 132 1.21 -5.04 -14.99
CA TYR A 132 -0.11 -4.55 -14.59
C TYR A 132 -0.16 -4.32 -13.06
N THR A 133 0.20 -5.32 -12.27
CA THR A 133 0.21 -5.25 -10.81
C THR A 133 1.21 -4.20 -10.31
N ASN A 134 2.40 -4.11 -10.94
CA ASN A 134 3.41 -3.09 -10.61
C ASN A 134 2.99 -1.66 -11.02
N SER A 135 1.93 -1.52 -11.82
CA SER A 135 1.34 -0.21 -12.15
C SER A 135 0.27 0.24 -11.18
N ASP A 136 -0.17 -0.63 -10.26
CA ASP A 136 -1.24 -0.35 -9.31
C ASP A 136 -0.71 0.31 -8.04
N LEU A 137 -0.60 1.63 -8.07
CA LEU A 137 -0.19 2.41 -6.90
C LEU A 137 -1.27 2.38 -5.82
N MET A 138 -0.92 1.84 -4.65
CA MET A 138 -1.79 1.84 -3.47
C MET A 138 -1.09 2.45 -2.26
N SER A 139 -1.85 2.96 -1.31
CA SER A 139 -1.30 3.39 -0.02
C SER A 139 -2.27 3.19 1.14
N ALA A 140 -1.70 3.05 2.34
CA ALA A 140 -2.41 2.95 3.60
C ALA A 140 -1.77 3.85 4.65
N VAL A 141 -2.60 4.44 5.52
CA VAL A 141 -2.14 5.25 6.65
C VAL A 141 -2.89 4.85 7.91
N ARG A 142 -2.14 4.58 8.99
CA ARG A 142 -2.71 4.34 10.31
C ARG A 142 -1.95 5.14 11.35
N GLN A 143 -2.61 6.10 11.98
CA GLN A 143 -1.96 7.05 12.88
C GLN A 143 -2.31 6.79 14.34
N ASN A 144 -1.42 7.24 15.23
CA ASN A 144 -1.58 7.26 16.67
C ASN A 144 -1.90 5.89 17.27
N VAL A 145 -1.19 4.87 16.83
CA VAL A 145 -1.35 3.49 17.33
C VAL A 145 -0.49 3.31 18.57
N ALA A 146 -1.14 3.05 19.73
CA ALA A 146 -0.44 2.70 20.96
C ALA A 146 0.26 1.34 20.83
N PRO A 147 1.35 1.09 21.58
CA PRO A 147 2.01 -0.22 21.59
C PRO A 147 1.01 -1.35 21.87
N THR A 148 0.94 -2.33 21.00
CA THR A 148 0.06 -3.50 21.08
C THR A 148 0.77 -4.76 20.61
N ALA A 149 0.38 -5.92 21.15
CA ALA A 149 0.81 -7.23 20.64
C ALA A 149 -0.02 -7.70 19.44
N ASP A 150 -1.17 -7.07 19.21
CA ASP A 150 -2.03 -7.35 18.07
C ASP A 150 -1.44 -6.78 16.77
N ALA A 151 -1.82 -7.36 15.64
CA ALA A 151 -1.44 -6.84 14.35
C ALA A 151 -2.14 -5.50 14.06
N VAL A 152 -1.38 -4.53 13.55
CA VAL A 152 -1.93 -3.28 13.01
C VAL A 152 -2.48 -3.54 11.62
N GLU A 153 -3.76 -3.34 11.45
CA GLU A 153 -4.41 -3.45 10.15
C GLU A 153 -4.10 -2.21 9.29
N LEU A 154 -3.53 -2.46 8.11
CA LEU A 154 -3.28 -1.47 7.07
C LEU A 154 -4.23 -1.72 5.90
N THR A 155 -5.25 -0.89 5.75
CA THR A 155 -6.19 -0.95 4.63
C THR A 155 -5.68 -0.07 3.51
N PHE A 156 -5.26 -0.68 2.42
CA PHE A 156 -4.74 0.02 1.24
C PHE A 156 -5.87 0.47 0.33
N SER A 157 -5.72 1.69 -0.20
CA SER A 157 -6.61 2.26 -1.22
C SER A 157 -5.84 2.47 -2.52
N HIS A 158 -6.46 2.12 -3.64
CA HIS A 158 -5.91 2.41 -4.98
C HIS A 158 -5.83 3.91 -5.22
N ARG A 159 -4.76 4.37 -5.85
CA ARG A 159 -4.48 5.80 -6.12
C ARG A 159 -4.58 6.17 -7.59
N LEU A 160 -4.61 5.19 -8.46
CA LEU A 160 -4.72 5.35 -9.89
C LEU A 160 -6.08 4.87 -10.42
N THR A 161 -6.33 5.08 -11.70
CA THR A 161 -7.57 4.70 -12.36
C THR A 161 -7.38 3.40 -13.13
N ARG A 162 -8.26 2.42 -12.91
CA ARG A 162 -8.38 1.24 -13.75
C ARG A 162 -9.40 1.48 -14.84
N LEU A 163 -9.04 1.13 -16.07
CA LEU A 163 -9.93 1.06 -17.21
C LEU A 163 -10.18 -0.40 -17.55
N ASP A 164 -11.44 -0.80 -17.65
CA ASP A 164 -11.86 -2.07 -18.23
C ASP A 164 -12.32 -1.76 -19.67
N ILE A 165 -11.63 -2.34 -20.65
CA ILE A 165 -11.82 -2.07 -22.08
C ILE A 165 -12.52 -3.27 -22.69
N GLU A 166 -13.76 -3.09 -23.10
CA GLU A 166 -14.58 -4.10 -23.77
C GLU A 166 -14.73 -3.76 -25.23
N LEU A 167 -14.33 -4.69 -26.11
CA LEU A 167 -14.56 -4.56 -27.54
C LEU A 167 -15.91 -5.21 -27.90
N MET A 168 -16.66 -4.57 -28.75
CA MET A 168 -17.91 -5.09 -29.29
C MET A 168 -17.94 -4.97 -30.80
N PRO A 169 -18.51 -5.96 -31.53
CA PRO A 169 -18.72 -5.83 -32.97
C PRO A 169 -19.56 -4.60 -33.29
N GLY A 170 -19.02 -3.73 -34.13
CA GLY A 170 -19.71 -2.56 -34.68
C GLY A 170 -20.22 -2.81 -36.10
N GLU A 171 -20.60 -1.75 -36.81
CA GLU A 171 -21.01 -1.84 -38.21
C GLU A 171 -19.90 -2.46 -39.07
N GLY A 172 -20.24 -3.48 -39.82
CA GLY A 172 -19.30 -4.24 -40.65
C GLY A 172 -18.83 -5.55 -40.07
N PHE A 173 -19.09 -5.80 -38.79
CA PHE A 173 -18.76 -7.06 -38.11
C PHE A 173 -20.04 -7.85 -37.78
N ALA A 174 -20.08 -9.12 -38.15
CA ALA A 174 -21.25 -9.98 -37.90
C ALA A 174 -21.22 -10.64 -36.53
N ALA A 175 -20.05 -10.89 -35.94
CA ALA A 175 -19.88 -11.58 -34.68
C ALA A 175 -18.59 -11.20 -33.93
N ALA A 176 -18.52 -11.51 -32.63
CA ALA A 176 -17.35 -11.28 -31.80
C ALA A 176 -16.08 -12.00 -32.30
N ASP A 177 -16.22 -13.17 -32.91
CA ASP A 177 -15.11 -13.96 -33.48
C ASP A 177 -14.30 -13.18 -34.54
N GLU A 178 -14.91 -12.22 -35.23
CA GLU A 178 -14.23 -11.38 -36.21
C GLU A 178 -13.26 -10.39 -35.56
N LEU A 179 -13.41 -10.09 -34.27
CA LEU A 179 -12.50 -9.23 -33.50
C LEU A 179 -11.39 -10.00 -32.81
N LYS A 180 -11.30 -11.32 -33.00
CA LYS A 180 -10.29 -12.15 -32.37
C LYS A 180 -8.88 -11.69 -32.73
N GLY A 181 -8.05 -11.49 -31.71
CA GLY A 181 -6.67 -11.03 -31.88
C GLY A 181 -6.53 -9.51 -32.07
N ALA A 182 -7.63 -8.74 -32.03
CA ALA A 182 -7.55 -7.29 -32.04
C ALA A 182 -6.69 -6.78 -30.87
N THR A 183 -5.79 -5.87 -31.13
CA THR A 183 -4.95 -5.25 -30.10
C THR A 183 -5.39 -3.82 -29.84
N VAL A 184 -5.22 -3.39 -28.59
CA VAL A 184 -5.57 -2.05 -28.13
C VAL A 184 -4.33 -1.34 -27.60
N THR A 185 -4.17 -0.08 -27.99
CA THR A 185 -3.14 0.81 -27.44
C THR A 185 -3.81 2.09 -26.97
N ALA A 186 -3.63 2.43 -25.69
CA ALA A 186 -4.02 3.75 -25.20
C ALA A 186 -2.97 4.77 -25.67
N LYS A 187 -3.43 5.81 -26.36
CA LYS A 187 -2.57 6.78 -27.07
C LYS A 187 -2.37 8.04 -26.22
N ASN A 188 -1.14 8.54 -26.21
CA ASN A 188 -0.83 9.86 -25.66
C ASN A 188 -1.29 10.10 -24.21
N VAL A 189 -1.38 9.07 -23.39
CA VAL A 189 -1.77 9.20 -21.98
C VAL A 189 -0.56 9.49 -21.08
N LYS A 190 -0.72 10.33 -20.08
CA LYS A 190 0.35 10.55 -19.09
C LYS A 190 0.60 9.27 -18.30
N SER A 191 1.86 8.85 -18.30
CA SER A 191 2.29 7.59 -17.70
C SER A 191 2.87 7.74 -16.29
N SER A 192 3.08 8.98 -15.80
CA SER A 192 3.62 9.21 -14.45
C SER A 192 2.83 10.26 -13.70
N CYS A 193 2.93 10.20 -12.36
CA CYS A 193 2.34 11.16 -11.42
C CYS A 193 3.31 11.47 -10.29
N LEU A 194 3.13 12.63 -9.65
CA LEU A 194 3.70 12.89 -8.35
C LEU A 194 2.71 12.39 -7.30
N PHE A 195 3.13 11.41 -6.52
CA PHE A 195 2.34 10.82 -5.42
C PHE A 195 2.83 11.36 -4.08
N ASN A 196 1.90 11.77 -3.21
CA ASN A 196 2.18 12.19 -1.84
C ASN A 196 1.65 11.14 -0.86
N LEU A 197 2.55 10.48 -0.11
CA LEU A 197 2.21 9.43 0.83
C LEU A 197 1.50 9.96 2.09
N SER A 198 1.66 11.24 2.42
CA SER A 198 1.06 11.80 3.64
C SER A 198 -0.47 11.90 3.57
N ASP A 199 -1.02 12.13 2.38
CA ASP A 199 -2.45 12.31 2.13
C ASP A 199 -3.01 11.40 1.02
N GLY A 200 -2.14 10.64 0.35
CA GLY A 200 -2.51 9.77 -0.76
C GLY A 200 -2.86 10.49 -2.06
N SER A 201 -2.59 11.80 -2.15
CA SER A 201 -2.88 12.59 -3.33
C SER A 201 -1.95 12.24 -4.51
N VAL A 202 -2.51 12.33 -5.71
CA VAL A 202 -1.81 12.18 -6.98
C VAL A 202 -2.03 13.41 -7.83
N SER A 203 -0.98 13.90 -8.48
CA SER A 203 -1.06 14.96 -9.47
C SER A 203 -0.42 14.52 -10.77
N GLU A 204 -0.95 15.01 -11.90
CA GLU A 204 -0.38 14.70 -13.20
C GLU A 204 1.10 15.09 -13.29
N ALA A 205 1.90 14.22 -13.89
CA ALA A 205 3.32 14.48 -14.14
C ALA A 205 3.78 13.75 -15.41
N GLY A 206 4.94 14.15 -15.91
CA GLY A 206 5.60 13.48 -17.03
C GLY A 206 5.00 13.79 -18.41
N THR A 207 5.62 13.18 -19.40
CA THR A 207 5.22 13.27 -20.80
C THR A 207 4.21 12.17 -21.15
N PRO A 208 3.28 12.43 -22.08
CA PRO A 208 2.40 11.39 -22.61
C PRO A 208 3.20 10.23 -23.24
N ALA A 209 2.65 9.03 -23.11
CA ALA A 209 3.18 7.82 -23.72
C ALA A 209 2.04 6.90 -24.17
N ASP A 210 2.35 5.97 -25.05
CA ASP A 210 1.42 4.92 -25.43
C ASP A 210 1.48 3.78 -24.41
N LEU A 211 0.31 3.25 -24.02
CA LEU A 211 0.21 2.16 -23.05
C LEU A 211 -0.52 0.97 -23.65
N THR A 212 0.01 -0.22 -23.38
CA THR A 212 -0.57 -1.51 -23.79
C THR A 212 -1.29 -2.15 -22.61
N PRO A 213 -2.60 -2.48 -22.69
CA PRO A 213 -3.35 -3.08 -21.60
C PRO A 213 -2.98 -4.54 -21.33
N ARG A 214 -3.25 -5.00 -20.11
CA ARG A 214 -3.26 -6.43 -19.74
C ARG A 214 -4.37 -7.14 -20.52
N GLY A 215 -4.11 -8.36 -20.96
CA GLY A 215 -5.05 -9.13 -21.77
C GLY A 215 -5.13 -8.66 -23.23
N ASN A 216 -4.17 -7.86 -23.70
CA ASN A 216 -4.12 -7.37 -25.07
C ASN A 216 -4.08 -8.52 -26.10
N GLY A 217 -4.74 -8.32 -27.25
CA GLY A 217 -5.01 -9.38 -28.21
C GLY A 217 -6.34 -10.08 -27.90
N ALA A 218 -7.46 -9.48 -28.35
CA ALA A 218 -8.82 -9.88 -28.00
C ALA A 218 -9.04 -11.40 -28.00
N LYS A 219 -9.45 -11.92 -26.87
CA LYS A 219 -9.81 -13.33 -26.68
C LYS A 219 -11.34 -13.45 -26.69
N VAL A 220 -11.85 -14.36 -27.49
CA VAL A 220 -13.29 -14.61 -27.61
C VAL A 220 -13.63 -15.88 -26.85
N THR A 221 -14.60 -15.78 -25.93
CA THR A 221 -15.14 -16.91 -25.16
C THR A 221 -16.67 -16.96 -25.37
N GLY A 222 -17.13 -17.89 -26.21
CA GLY A 222 -18.50 -17.91 -26.66
C GLY A 222 -18.82 -16.72 -27.56
N GLU A 223 -19.83 -15.93 -27.19
CA GLU A 223 -20.23 -14.70 -27.91
C GLU A 223 -19.61 -13.42 -27.31
N ALA A 224 -18.81 -13.54 -26.25
CA ALA A 224 -18.22 -12.44 -25.54
C ALA A 224 -16.71 -12.31 -25.81
N ILE A 225 -16.21 -11.09 -25.77
CA ILE A 225 -14.78 -10.78 -25.79
C ILE A 225 -14.36 -10.51 -24.35
N GLU A 226 -13.26 -11.15 -23.92
CA GLU A 226 -12.70 -10.92 -22.58
C GLU A 226 -12.23 -9.46 -22.46
N PRO A 227 -12.60 -8.74 -21.39
CA PRO A 227 -12.18 -7.37 -21.20
C PRO A 227 -10.66 -7.27 -21.00
N MET A 228 -10.06 -6.25 -21.59
CA MET A 228 -8.68 -5.86 -21.34
C MET A 228 -8.64 -4.86 -20.19
N GLN A 229 -7.54 -4.83 -19.45
CA GLN A 229 -7.40 -3.97 -18.28
C GLN A 229 -6.19 -3.07 -18.37
N LEU A 230 -6.35 -1.81 -17.99
CA LEU A 230 -5.27 -0.82 -18.02
C LEU A 230 -5.31 0.05 -16.77
N ILE A 231 -4.17 0.19 -16.10
CA ILE A 231 -3.98 1.18 -15.03
C ILE A 231 -3.41 2.45 -15.65
N VAL A 232 -4.06 3.58 -15.40
CA VAL A 232 -3.65 4.89 -15.90
C VAL A 232 -3.60 5.92 -14.78
N VAL A 233 -2.74 6.92 -14.94
CA VAL A 233 -2.72 8.09 -14.06
C VAL A 233 -4.02 8.89 -14.28
N PRO A 234 -4.72 9.31 -13.19
CA PRO A 234 -5.87 10.20 -13.30
C PRO A 234 -5.50 11.46 -14.09
N GLN A 235 -6.18 11.72 -15.20
CA GLN A 235 -5.90 12.84 -16.08
C GLN A 235 -7.15 13.28 -16.84
N THR A 236 -7.11 14.49 -17.38
CA THR A 236 -8.15 15.02 -18.26
C THR A 236 -7.68 14.92 -19.71
N LEU A 237 -8.52 14.34 -20.57
CA LEU A 237 -8.32 14.30 -22.01
C LEU A 237 -9.13 15.43 -22.66
N ALA A 238 -8.57 16.09 -23.66
CA ALA A 238 -9.30 17.10 -24.40
C ALA A 238 -10.34 16.46 -25.34
N ALA A 239 -11.42 17.16 -25.58
CA ALA A 239 -12.44 16.68 -26.51
C ALA A 239 -11.87 16.50 -27.91
N GLY A 240 -12.07 15.33 -28.52
CA GLY A 240 -11.58 14.97 -29.85
C GLY A 240 -10.16 14.39 -29.88
N GLU A 241 -9.51 14.22 -28.72
CA GLU A 241 -8.29 13.42 -28.63
C GLU A 241 -8.62 11.93 -28.77
N ILE A 242 -7.78 11.22 -29.53
CA ILE A 242 -7.86 9.75 -29.65
C ILE A 242 -7.34 9.14 -28.36
N LEU A 243 -8.21 8.38 -27.67
CA LEU A 243 -7.82 7.63 -26.48
C LEU A 243 -7.30 6.24 -26.84
N PHE A 244 -7.96 5.54 -27.77
CA PHE A 244 -7.57 4.19 -28.14
C PHE A 244 -7.34 4.06 -29.64
N GLU A 245 -6.26 3.35 -29.96
CA GLU A 245 -5.99 2.78 -31.28
C GLU A 245 -6.25 1.28 -31.17
N ILE A 246 -7.09 0.75 -32.07
CA ILE A 246 -7.45 -0.66 -32.15
C ILE A 246 -6.95 -1.19 -33.49
N ALA A 247 -6.02 -2.16 -33.45
CA ALA A 247 -5.51 -2.80 -34.68
C ALA A 247 -6.07 -4.21 -34.80
N LEU A 248 -6.58 -4.54 -35.99
CA LEU A 248 -7.12 -5.85 -36.34
C LEU A 248 -6.66 -6.23 -37.78
N GLY A 249 -5.70 -7.17 -37.85
CA GLY A 249 -5.04 -7.47 -39.13
C GLY A 249 -4.35 -6.24 -39.69
N ASP A 250 -4.70 -5.86 -40.91
CA ASP A 250 -4.17 -4.66 -41.61
C ASP A 250 -5.01 -3.40 -41.37
N GLU A 251 -6.10 -3.50 -40.61
CA GLU A 251 -7.01 -2.38 -40.34
C GLU A 251 -6.72 -1.73 -38.99
N THR A 252 -6.97 -0.43 -38.87
CA THR A 252 -6.80 0.36 -37.66
C THR A 252 -8.05 1.21 -37.42
N PHE A 253 -8.56 1.16 -36.22
CA PHE A 253 -9.70 1.93 -35.74
C PHE A 253 -9.27 2.85 -34.59
N PHE A 254 -9.97 3.98 -34.46
CA PHE A 254 -9.68 4.97 -33.42
C PHE A 254 -10.94 5.31 -32.65
N TYR A 255 -10.75 5.45 -31.33
CA TYR A 255 -11.80 5.81 -30.37
C TYR A 255 -11.35 6.98 -29.51
#